data_0cb5b1b1b8fd12dd8ac265a95483cd9e
#
_entry.id   0cb5b1b1b8fd12dd8ac265a95483cd9e
#
_cell.length_a   1.000
_cell.length_b   1.000
_cell.length_c   1.000
_cell.angle_alpha   90.00
_cell.angle_beta   90.00
_cell.angle_gamma   90.00
#
_symmetry.space_group_name_H-M   'P 1'
#
loop_
_entity.id
_entity.type
_entity.pdbx_description
1 polymer ?
#
loop_
_entity_poly.entity_id
_entity_poly.type
_entity_poly.pdbx_seq_one_letter_code
_entity_poly.pdbx_strand_id
1 'polypeptide(L)'
;FWFLDKYVNTATSYGYASVEAFNLFSLFGGNWAKIDNTFLLFSYGTWGTIFIALSCLYSAFLYIKGRKSNQYCLVLCAALLFAALFTTGHYMHERYLFPALSLLIIAFVMYNDKRLLVAFGWFSAGLLFNALAAFVIIDNQQARGLTYDIMTGVGSFMNVATFAYFAYVCTDIMVRKRFKSAISIKKDKDKKKVKTIEENLKNEDEINETKVLPEPTDNKLRLTKRDKLFCI
;
A
#
# COMPACT_ATOMS: atom_id res chain seq x y z
N PHE A 1 8.44 -35.57 15.72
CA PHE A 1 8.75 -34.53 14.71
C PHE A 1 9.34 -33.31 15.42
N TRP A 2 10.68 -33.33 15.65
CA TRP A 2 11.43 -32.30 16.38
C TRP A 2 11.08 -30.85 15.94
N PHE A 3 10.90 -30.62 14.65
CA PHE A 3 10.55 -29.29 14.11
C PHE A 3 9.17 -28.79 14.61
N LEU A 4 8.16 -29.64 14.55
CA LEU A 4 6.81 -29.29 15.03
C LEU A 4 6.77 -29.06 16.53
N ASP A 5 7.45 -29.94 17.32
CA ASP A 5 7.54 -29.77 18.77
C ASP A 5 8.24 -28.46 19.14
N LYS A 6 9.34 -28.13 18.41
CA LYS A 6 10.05 -26.88 18.61
C LYS A 6 9.15 -25.66 18.28
N TYR A 7 8.40 -25.75 17.20
CA TYR A 7 7.50 -24.68 16.76
C TYR A 7 6.33 -24.46 17.73
N VAL A 8 5.69 -25.52 18.15
CA VAL A 8 4.57 -25.49 19.12
C VAL A 8 5.08 -24.98 20.47
N ASN A 9 6.19 -25.51 20.98
CA ASN A 9 6.76 -25.07 22.25
C ASN A 9 7.18 -23.59 22.21
N THR A 10 7.71 -23.10 21.09
CA THR A 10 8.06 -21.69 20.95
C THR A 10 6.80 -20.82 20.86
N ALA A 11 5.78 -21.24 20.12
CA ALA A 11 4.51 -20.51 20.02
C ALA A 11 3.77 -20.43 21.37
N THR A 12 3.89 -21.46 22.21
CA THR A 12 3.22 -21.51 23.54
C THR A 12 4.08 -20.99 24.69
N SER A 13 5.38 -20.74 24.47
CA SER A 13 6.30 -20.27 25.52
C SER A 13 6.02 -18.85 26.02
N TYR A 14 5.38 -18.03 25.20
CA TYR A 14 5.00 -16.66 25.53
C TYR A 14 3.52 -16.58 25.89
N GLY A 15 3.19 -16.93 27.12
CA GLY A 15 1.81 -16.92 27.63
C GLY A 15 1.21 -15.53 27.90
N TYR A 16 1.48 -14.54 27.03
CA TYR A 16 1.05 -13.16 27.20
C TYR A 16 0.11 -12.71 26.08
N ALA A 17 -0.81 -11.80 26.42
CA ALA A 17 -1.76 -11.22 25.48
C ALA A 17 -1.05 -10.40 24.40
N SER A 18 -0.06 -9.61 24.79
CA SER A 18 0.81 -8.83 23.92
C SER A 18 2.20 -8.73 24.54
N VAL A 19 3.25 -8.76 23.70
CA VAL A 19 4.64 -8.61 24.11
C VAL A 19 5.25 -7.47 23.34
N GLU A 20 5.25 -6.27 23.92
CA GLU A 20 5.71 -5.03 23.32
C GLU A 20 5.03 -4.71 21.94
N ALA A 21 3.92 -5.37 21.62
CA ALA A 21 3.15 -5.03 20.43
C ALA A 21 2.09 -3.99 20.80
N PHE A 22 2.17 -2.82 20.20
CA PHE A 22 1.20 -1.75 20.42
C PHE A 22 -0.06 -2.02 19.60
N ASN A 23 -0.90 -2.91 20.14
CA ASN A 23 -2.11 -3.43 19.53
C ASN A 23 -3.36 -3.15 20.39
N LEU A 24 -4.49 -3.76 20.05
CA LEU A 24 -5.75 -3.58 20.76
C LEU A 24 -5.65 -3.99 22.25
N PHE A 25 -4.98 -5.08 22.56
CA PHE A 25 -4.83 -5.51 23.96
C PHE A 25 -3.92 -4.55 24.74
N SER A 26 -2.85 -4.07 24.14
CA SER A 26 -1.97 -3.07 24.77
C SER A 26 -2.69 -1.75 25.02
N LEU A 27 -3.64 -1.37 24.16
CA LEU A 27 -4.48 -0.17 24.35
C LEU A 27 -5.28 -0.23 25.65
N PHE A 28 -5.68 -1.43 26.06
CA PHE A 28 -6.45 -1.67 27.30
C PHE A 28 -5.58 -2.24 28.43
N GLY A 29 -4.28 -2.00 28.42
CA GLY A 29 -3.37 -2.42 29.48
C GLY A 29 -2.98 -3.90 29.46
N GLY A 30 -3.27 -4.61 28.36
CA GLY A 30 -2.93 -6.03 28.21
C GLY A 30 -1.48 -6.30 27.78
N ASN A 31 -0.62 -5.27 27.68
CA ASN A 31 0.80 -5.48 27.39
C ASN A 31 1.47 -6.22 28.56
N TRP A 32 2.12 -7.35 28.28
CA TRP A 32 2.67 -8.29 29.28
C TRP A 32 1.62 -8.90 30.22
N ALA A 33 0.31 -8.75 29.97
CA ALA A 33 -0.71 -9.47 30.72
C ALA A 33 -0.71 -10.95 30.33
N LYS A 34 -0.86 -11.85 31.32
CA LYS A 34 -1.00 -13.28 31.05
C LYS A 34 -2.24 -13.54 30.21
N ILE A 35 -2.14 -14.47 29.28
CA ILE A 35 -3.20 -14.81 28.34
C ILE A 35 -4.48 -15.27 29.03
N ASP A 36 -4.36 -15.90 30.18
CA ASP A 36 -5.48 -16.41 31.00
C ASP A 36 -6.17 -15.32 31.83
N ASN A 37 -5.57 -14.13 31.94
CA ASN A 37 -6.16 -13.02 32.66
C ASN A 37 -7.48 -12.62 31.99
N THR A 38 -8.48 -12.37 32.83
CA THR A 38 -9.81 -11.96 32.37
C THR A 38 -9.79 -10.50 31.93
N PHE A 39 -10.30 -10.24 30.74
CA PHE A 39 -10.58 -8.91 30.21
C PHE A 39 -12.07 -8.82 29.86
N LEU A 40 -12.82 -7.99 30.57
CA LEU A 40 -14.27 -7.94 30.49
C LEU A 40 -14.89 -9.32 30.82
N LEU A 41 -15.50 -9.99 29.84
CA LEU A 41 -16.25 -11.23 30.01
C LEU A 41 -15.42 -12.50 29.80
N PHE A 42 -14.29 -12.41 29.06
CA PHE A 42 -13.47 -13.56 28.67
C PHE A 42 -12.00 -13.29 28.94
N SER A 43 -11.16 -14.34 28.85
CA SER A 43 -9.71 -14.18 28.90
C SER A 43 -9.17 -13.50 27.65
N TYR A 44 -7.98 -12.91 27.75
CA TYR A 44 -7.29 -12.34 26.57
C TYR A 44 -7.12 -13.36 25.46
N GLY A 45 -6.83 -14.63 25.81
CA GLY A 45 -6.69 -15.71 24.83
C GLY A 45 -7.99 -15.99 24.09
N THR A 46 -9.12 -16.03 24.79
CA THR A 46 -10.44 -16.21 24.17
C THR A 46 -10.77 -15.07 23.22
N TRP A 47 -10.59 -13.82 23.68
CA TRP A 47 -10.79 -12.64 22.82
C TRP A 47 -9.91 -12.66 21.58
N GLY A 48 -8.60 -12.94 21.76
CA GLY A 48 -7.67 -13.02 20.64
C GLY A 48 -8.04 -14.08 19.63
N THR A 49 -8.46 -15.27 20.09
CA THR A 49 -8.94 -16.34 19.20
C THR A 49 -10.20 -15.93 18.42
N ILE A 50 -11.16 -15.29 19.07
CA ILE A 50 -12.37 -14.75 18.41
C ILE A 50 -11.97 -13.71 17.35
N PHE A 51 -11.08 -12.77 17.67
CA PHE A 51 -10.66 -11.74 16.73
C PHE A 51 -9.84 -12.30 15.56
N ILE A 52 -9.02 -13.32 15.78
CA ILE A 52 -8.31 -14.04 14.71
C ILE A 52 -9.33 -14.66 13.75
N ALA A 53 -10.33 -15.37 14.27
CA ALA A 53 -11.39 -15.98 13.47
C ALA A 53 -12.17 -14.92 12.66
N LEU A 54 -12.57 -13.82 13.31
CA LEU A 54 -13.25 -12.70 12.64
C LEU A 54 -12.39 -12.04 11.57
N SER A 55 -11.08 -11.89 11.79
CA SER A 55 -10.13 -11.35 10.82
C SER A 55 -10.01 -12.24 9.60
N CYS A 56 -9.95 -13.56 9.79
CA CYS A 56 -9.93 -14.53 8.69
C CYS A 56 -11.24 -14.49 7.90
N LEU A 57 -12.38 -14.49 8.56
CA LEU A 57 -13.69 -14.42 7.92
C LEU A 57 -13.89 -13.11 7.16
N TYR A 58 -13.47 -11.99 7.73
CA TYR A 58 -13.55 -10.68 7.09
C TYR A 58 -12.67 -10.59 5.86
N SER A 59 -11.42 -11.05 5.95
CA SER A 59 -10.50 -11.09 4.81
C SER A 59 -11.00 -12.02 3.69
N ALA A 60 -11.55 -13.19 4.05
CA ALA A 60 -12.16 -14.12 3.10
C ALA A 60 -13.41 -13.51 2.44
N PHE A 61 -14.26 -12.83 3.19
CA PHE A 61 -15.42 -12.12 2.66
C PHE A 61 -15.01 -11.06 1.62
N LEU A 62 -14.02 -10.23 1.94
CA LEU A 62 -13.52 -9.23 1.00
C LEU A 62 -12.89 -9.86 -0.24
N TYR A 63 -12.14 -10.95 -0.07
CA TYR A 63 -11.58 -11.69 -1.19
C TYR A 63 -12.67 -12.21 -2.14
N ILE A 64 -13.71 -12.86 -1.61
CA ILE A 64 -14.83 -13.38 -2.40
C ILE A 64 -15.53 -12.25 -3.17
N LYS A 65 -15.73 -11.08 -2.54
CA LYS A 65 -16.36 -9.92 -3.19
C LYS A 65 -15.45 -9.25 -4.22
N GLY A 66 -14.14 -9.18 -3.95
CA GLY A 66 -13.16 -8.48 -4.78
C GLY A 66 -12.64 -9.29 -5.97
N ARG A 67 -12.48 -10.62 -5.84
CA ARG A 67 -11.78 -11.48 -6.80
C ARG A 67 -12.32 -11.42 -8.24
N LYS A 68 -13.61 -11.17 -8.42
CA LYS A 68 -14.23 -11.05 -9.74
C LYS A 68 -13.92 -9.72 -10.43
N SER A 69 -13.54 -8.70 -9.68
CA SER A 69 -13.31 -7.35 -10.20
C SER A 69 -11.85 -7.01 -10.36
N ASN A 70 -10.96 -7.66 -9.61
CA ASN A 70 -9.55 -7.33 -9.59
C ASN A 70 -8.69 -8.55 -9.28
N GLN A 71 -7.75 -8.86 -10.19
CA GLN A 71 -6.81 -9.97 -10.06
C GLN A 71 -5.82 -9.80 -8.88
N TYR A 72 -5.59 -8.57 -8.42
CA TYR A 72 -4.68 -8.26 -7.32
C TYR A 72 -5.33 -8.32 -5.94
N CYS A 73 -6.60 -8.73 -5.87
CA CYS A 73 -7.42 -8.82 -4.66
C CYS A 73 -6.71 -9.59 -3.53
N LEU A 74 -6.00 -10.67 -3.88
CA LEU A 74 -5.31 -11.52 -2.90
C LEU A 74 -4.26 -10.75 -2.10
N VAL A 75 -3.45 -9.90 -2.76
CA VAL A 75 -2.39 -9.13 -2.11
C VAL A 75 -2.95 -8.15 -1.08
N LEU A 76 -4.03 -7.45 -1.44
CA LEU A 76 -4.68 -6.51 -0.54
C LEU A 76 -5.37 -7.21 0.64
N CYS A 77 -6.01 -8.37 0.41
CA CYS A 77 -6.61 -9.19 1.46
C CYS A 77 -5.54 -9.79 2.40
N ALA A 78 -4.40 -10.22 1.86
CA ALA A 78 -3.28 -10.70 2.67
C ALA A 78 -2.69 -9.57 3.54
N ALA A 79 -2.48 -8.37 2.99
CA ALA A 79 -2.05 -7.21 3.74
C ALA A 79 -3.02 -6.89 4.90
N LEU A 80 -4.33 -6.92 4.61
CA LEU A 80 -5.36 -6.70 5.61
C LEU A 80 -5.36 -7.78 6.69
N LEU A 81 -5.21 -9.05 6.31
CA LEU A 81 -5.17 -10.15 7.27
C LEU A 81 -3.98 -10.00 8.24
N PHE A 82 -2.77 -9.76 7.73
CA PHE A 82 -1.61 -9.56 8.61
C PHE A 82 -1.75 -8.32 9.50
N ALA A 83 -2.28 -7.22 8.99
CA ALA A 83 -2.57 -6.04 9.80
C ALA A 83 -3.62 -6.33 10.87
N ALA A 84 -4.68 -7.09 10.54
CA ALA A 84 -5.73 -7.50 11.47
C ALA A 84 -5.18 -8.42 12.57
N LEU A 85 -4.39 -9.43 12.20
CA LEU A 85 -3.76 -10.36 13.15
C LEU A 85 -2.85 -9.62 14.13
N PHE A 86 -2.02 -8.69 13.64
CA PHE A 86 -1.18 -7.86 14.52
C PHE A 86 -2.03 -7.01 15.46
N THR A 87 -3.05 -6.34 14.93
CA THR A 87 -3.82 -5.36 15.70
C THR A 87 -4.76 -6.00 16.71
N THR A 88 -5.32 -7.16 16.42
CA THR A 88 -6.38 -7.77 17.23
C THR A 88 -6.02 -9.15 17.78
N GLY A 89 -4.92 -9.76 17.33
CA GLY A 89 -4.49 -11.07 17.79
C GLY A 89 -3.75 -11.02 19.13
N HIS A 90 -3.69 -12.19 19.77
CA HIS A 90 -2.86 -12.43 20.95
C HIS A 90 -1.48 -13.00 20.55
N TYR A 91 -0.54 -13.10 21.49
CA TYR A 91 0.85 -13.51 21.25
C TYR A 91 1.61 -12.63 20.25
N MET A 92 1.20 -11.37 20.10
CA MET A 92 1.81 -10.47 19.13
C MET A 92 3.08 -9.82 19.69
N HIS A 93 4.09 -9.70 18.81
CA HIS A 93 5.31 -8.94 19.02
C HIS A 93 5.36 -7.73 18.09
N GLU A 94 6.16 -6.73 18.45
CA GLU A 94 6.35 -5.48 17.70
C GLU A 94 6.64 -5.68 16.21
N ARG A 95 7.43 -6.71 15.87
CA ARG A 95 7.89 -7.01 14.49
C ARG A 95 6.82 -7.66 13.60
N TYR A 96 5.72 -8.15 14.17
CA TYR A 96 4.72 -8.90 13.39
C TYR A 96 3.85 -8.03 12.48
N LEU A 97 3.98 -6.71 12.56
CA LEU A 97 3.36 -5.78 11.61
C LEU A 97 4.13 -5.70 10.28
N PHE A 98 5.41 -6.08 10.24
CA PHE A 98 6.26 -5.91 9.06
C PHE A 98 5.75 -6.60 7.79
N PRO A 99 5.23 -7.85 7.82
CA PRO A 99 4.65 -8.48 6.65
C PRO A 99 3.47 -7.69 6.05
N ALA A 100 2.63 -7.07 6.89
CA ALA A 100 1.53 -6.22 6.42
C ALA A 100 2.04 -5.01 5.64
N LEU A 101 3.13 -4.36 6.09
CA LEU A 101 3.74 -3.23 5.41
C LEU A 101 4.27 -3.61 4.02
N SER A 102 4.98 -4.74 3.93
CA SER A 102 5.52 -5.22 2.66
C SER A 102 4.42 -5.49 1.63
N LEU A 103 3.33 -6.13 2.05
CA LEU A 103 2.18 -6.39 1.18
C LEU A 103 1.40 -5.11 0.85
N LEU A 104 1.32 -4.17 1.79
CA LEU A 104 0.58 -2.91 1.61
C LEU A 104 1.22 -1.99 0.58
N ILE A 105 2.56 -1.91 0.55
CA ILE A 105 3.26 -1.14 -0.49
C ILE A 105 3.09 -1.79 -1.89
N ILE A 106 3.11 -3.12 -1.96
CA ILE A 106 2.83 -3.84 -3.21
C ILE A 106 1.37 -3.57 -3.65
N ALA A 107 0.42 -3.67 -2.72
CA ALA A 107 -0.97 -3.34 -2.99
C ALA A 107 -1.15 -1.90 -3.48
N PHE A 108 -0.44 -0.92 -2.89
CA PHE A 108 -0.45 0.47 -3.35
C PHE A 108 -0.02 0.57 -4.82
N VAL A 109 1.08 -0.07 -5.21
CA VAL A 109 1.56 -0.07 -6.60
C VAL A 109 0.52 -0.68 -7.54
N MET A 110 -0.11 -1.79 -7.14
CA MET A 110 -1.09 -2.51 -7.96
C MET A 110 -2.44 -1.77 -8.10
N TYR A 111 -2.90 -1.10 -7.05
CA TYR A 111 -4.20 -0.41 -7.03
C TYR A 111 -4.11 1.08 -7.37
N ASN A 112 -2.92 1.67 -7.25
CA ASN A 112 -2.68 3.11 -7.40
C ASN A 112 -3.68 3.97 -6.58
N ASP A 113 -4.01 3.53 -5.36
CA ASP A 113 -4.90 4.26 -4.47
C ASP A 113 -4.11 4.96 -3.36
N LYS A 114 -4.15 6.30 -3.34
CA LYS A 114 -3.39 7.12 -2.37
C LYS A 114 -3.70 6.80 -0.91
N ARG A 115 -4.89 6.25 -0.61
CA ARG A 115 -5.30 5.89 0.74
C ARG A 115 -4.49 4.72 1.28
N LEU A 116 -4.04 3.80 0.41
CA LEU A 116 -3.14 2.70 0.78
C LEU A 116 -1.76 3.23 1.18
N LEU A 117 -1.26 4.26 0.48
CA LEU A 117 -0.01 4.91 0.85
C LEU A 117 -0.12 5.64 2.19
N VAL A 118 -1.25 6.27 2.48
CA VAL A 118 -1.52 6.89 3.78
C VAL A 118 -1.53 5.84 4.90
N ALA A 119 -2.21 4.70 4.70
CA ALA A 119 -2.20 3.60 5.66
C ALA A 119 -0.79 3.03 5.86
N PHE A 120 -0.02 2.85 4.79
CA PHE A 120 1.38 2.44 4.85
C PHE A 120 2.23 3.41 5.69
N GLY A 121 2.09 4.71 5.46
CA GLY A 121 2.83 5.73 6.21
C GLY A 121 2.52 5.70 7.71
N TRP A 122 1.25 5.61 8.09
CA TRP A 122 0.83 5.52 9.49
C TRP A 122 1.27 4.22 10.17
N PHE A 123 1.13 3.07 9.51
CA PHE A 123 1.64 1.81 10.06
C PHE A 123 3.17 1.80 10.17
N SER A 124 3.89 2.39 9.21
CA SER A 124 5.35 2.53 9.29
C SER A 124 5.78 3.40 10.47
N ALA A 125 5.09 4.53 10.68
CA ALA A 125 5.32 5.39 11.84
C ALA A 125 4.99 4.66 13.15
N GLY A 126 3.89 3.89 13.19
CA GLY A 126 3.50 3.07 14.33
C GLY A 126 4.52 1.98 14.65
N LEU A 127 5.04 1.30 13.62
CA LEU A 127 6.08 0.28 13.79
C LEU A 127 7.38 0.88 14.32
N LEU A 128 7.81 2.02 13.76
CA LEU A 128 9.01 2.73 14.21
C LEU A 128 8.85 3.19 15.67
N PHE A 129 7.71 3.78 16.00
CA PHE A 129 7.41 4.23 17.37
C PHE A 129 7.41 3.06 18.36
N ASN A 130 6.81 1.93 17.97
CA ASN A 130 6.79 0.71 18.76
C ASN A 130 8.21 0.15 18.98
N ALA A 131 9.02 0.06 17.92
CA ALA A 131 10.40 -0.42 18.01
C ALA A 131 11.28 0.48 18.89
N LEU A 132 11.12 1.81 18.78
CA LEU A 132 11.85 2.77 19.63
C LEU A 132 11.44 2.64 21.10
N ALA A 133 10.16 2.48 21.39
CA ALA A 133 9.68 2.28 22.76
C ALA A 133 10.19 0.98 23.36
N ALA A 134 10.17 -0.13 22.60
CA ALA A 134 10.74 -1.41 23.03
C ALA A 134 12.24 -1.29 23.30
N PHE A 135 13.00 -0.58 22.45
CA PHE A 135 14.42 -0.36 22.62
C PHE A 135 14.75 0.42 23.91
N VAL A 136 14.00 1.51 24.17
CA VAL A 136 14.17 2.32 25.41
C VAL A 136 13.93 1.49 26.68
N ILE A 137 13.03 0.50 26.62
CA ILE A 137 12.72 -0.37 27.76
C ILE A 137 13.81 -1.40 27.99
N ILE A 138 14.39 -1.97 26.92
CA ILE A 138 15.49 -2.92 27.01
C ILE A 138 16.71 -2.27 27.66
N ASP A 139 16.99 -1.01 27.31
CA ASP A 139 18.13 -0.27 27.84
C ASP A 139 17.88 0.20 29.29
N ASN A 140 16.64 0.49 29.69
CA ASN A 140 16.26 0.96 31.01
C ASN A 140 15.13 0.13 31.63
N GLN A 141 15.46 -0.98 32.31
CA GLN A 141 14.46 -1.79 33.01
C GLN A 141 13.65 -1.02 34.07
N GLN A 142 14.15 0.13 34.54
CA GLN A 142 13.45 1.03 35.46
C GLN A 142 12.49 2.02 34.77
N ALA A 143 12.51 2.11 33.44
CA ALA A 143 11.65 3.02 32.67
C ALA A 143 10.17 2.55 32.52
N ARG A 144 9.82 1.42 33.16
CA ARG A 144 8.42 0.96 33.29
C ARG A 144 7.67 1.86 34.26
N GLY A 145 7.23 3.00 33.80
CA GLY A 145 6.46 3.97 34.57
C GLY A 145 5.42 4.65 33.69
N LEU A 146 4.82 5.71 34.21
CA LEU A 146 3.75 6.45 33.54
C LEU A 146 4.09 6.85 32.10
N THR A 147 5.34 7.21 31.82
CA THR A 147 5.79 7.58 30.47
C THR A 147 5.65 6.41 29.49
N TYR A 148 6.02 5.20 29.91
CA TYR A 148 5.87 3.99 29.08
C TYR A 148 4.41 3.64 28.86
N ASP A 149 3.58 3.75 29.87
CA ASP A 149 2.14 3.48 29.75
C ASP A 149 1.47 4.46 28.77
N ILE A 150 1.87 5.73 28.80
CA ILE A 150 1.41 6.74 27.85
C ILE A 150 1.90 6.42 26.44
N MET A 151 3.17 6.07 26.24
CA MET A 151 3.72 5.69 24.92
C MET A 151 3.00 4.46 24.36
N THR A 152 2.79 3.45 25.19
CA THR A 152 2.05 2.23 24.80
C THR A 152 0.61 2.56 24.43
N GLY A 153 -0.08 3.40 25.19
CA GLY A 153 -1.43 3.83 24.91
C GLY A 153 -1.55 4.60 23.60
N VAL A 154 -0.69 5.60 23.40
CA VAL A 154 -0.67 6.43 22.18
C VAL A 154 -0.33 5.60 20.94
N GLY A 155 0.72 4.76 21.01
CA GLY A 155 1.13 3.91 19.90
C GLY A 155 0.08 2.85 19.54
N SER A 156 -0.56 2.26 20.56
CA SER A 156 -1.64 1.30 20.38
C SER A 156 -2.88 1.96 19.75
N PHE A 157 -3.26 3.14 20.21
CA PHE A 157 -4.35 3.92 19.61
C PHE A 157 -4.07 4.23 18.14
N MET A 158 -2.85 4.68 17.83
CA MET A 158 -2.43 4.99 16.46
C MET A 158 -2.54 3.75 15.55
N ASN A 159 -2.05 2.60 15.99
CA ASN A 159 -2.11 1.36 15.21
C ASN A 159 -3.56 0.87 15.02
N VAL A 160 -4.40 0.91 16.07
CA VAL A 160 -5.81 0.52 16.00
C VAL A 160 -6.60 1.46 15.08
N ALA A 161 -6.40 2.77 15.19
CA ALA A 161 -7.05 3.75 14.32
C ALA A 161 -6.62 3.58 12.85
N THR A 162 -5.32 3.33 12.62
CA THR A 162 -4.79 3.06 11.28
C THR A 162 -5.39 1.78 10.70
N PHE A 163 -5.52 0.73 11.50
CA PHE A 163 -6.16 -0.52 11.08
C PHE A 163 -7.63 -0.29 10.72
N ALA A 164 -8.39 0.43 11.54
CA ALA A 164 -9.79 0.76 11.24
C ALA A 164 -9.91 1.55 9.92
N TYR A 165 -9.05 2.53 9.71
CA TYR A 165 -8.97 3.26 8.44
C TYR A 165 -8.63 2.35 7.27
N PHE A 166 -7.63 1.46 7.41
CA PHE A 166 -7.21 0.53 6.36
C PHE A 166 -8.32 -0.48 6.03
N ALA A 167 -9.00 -1.03 7.02
CA ALA A 167 -10.15 -1.91 6.84
C ALA A 167 -11.29 -1.22 6.08
N TYR A 168 -11.57 0.05 6.43
CA TYR A 168 -12.51 0.87 5.68
C TYR A 168 -12.10 1.04 4.21
N VAL A 169 -10.82 1.37 3.94
CA VAL A 169 -10.30 1.52 2.57
C VAL A 169 -10.40 0.21 1.79
N CYS A 170 -10.06 -0.93 2.39
CA CYS A 170 -10.21 -2.24 1.77
C CYS A 170 -11.66 -2.54 1.41
N THR A 171 -12.61 -2.25 2.30
CA THR A 171 -14.05 -2.41 2.03
C THR A 171 -14.51 -1.51 0.89
N ASP A 172 -14.06 -0.25 0.88
CA ASP A 172 -14.42 0.72 -0.15
C ASP A 172 -13.89 0.31 -1.53
N ILE A 173 -12.65 -0.19 -1.60
CA ILE A 173 -12.04 -0.71 -2.83
C ILE A 173 -12.73 -2.01 -3.29
N MET A 174 -12.90 -2.98 -2.40
CA MET A 174 -13.32 -4.34 -2.76
C MET A 174 -14.84 -4.47 -2.96
N VAL A 175 -15.64 -3.82 -2.11
CA VAL A 175 -17.09 -3.94 -2.12
C VAL A 175 -17.72 -2.79 -2.91
N ARG A 176 -17.34 -1.54 -2.61
CA ARG A 176 -17.92 -0.34 -3.23
C ARG A 176 -17.26 0.04 -4.54
N LYS A 177 -16.09 -0.57 -4.87
CA LYS A 177 -15.29 -0.33 -6.10
C LYS A 177 -14.91 1.14 -6.29
N ARG A 178 -14.64 1.85 -5.18
CA ARG A 178 -14.27 3.27 -5.20
C ARG A 178 -12.76 3.40 -5.05
N PHE A 179 -12.11 4.03 -6.02
CA PHE A 179 -10.67 4.26 -6.06
C PHE A 179 -10.37 5.75 -5.96
N LYS A 180 -9.28 6.11 -5.25
CA LYS A 180 -8.76 7.47 -5.18
C LYS A 180 -7.34 7.47 -5.73
N SER A 181 -7.18 7.61 -7.06
CA SER A 181 -5.89 7.56 -7.73
C SER A 181 -4.85 8.48 -7.08
N ALA A 182 -3.66 7.94 -6.83
CA ALA A 182 -2.50 8.68 -6.33
C ALA A 182 -1.82 9.43 -7.48
N ILE A 183 -1.70 8.80 -8.65
CA ILE A 183 -1.11 9.37 -9.84
C ILE A 183 -2.26 9.79 -10.76
N SER A 184 -2.70 11.03 -10.64
CA SER A 184 -3.46 11.67 -11.71
C SER A 184 -2.47 11.93 -12.84
N ILE A 185 -2.35 10.97 -13.76
CA ILE A 185 -1.73 11.27 -15.06
C ILE A 185 -2.59 12.40 -15.63
N LYS A 186 -1.99 13.57 -15.81
CA LYS A 186 -2.61 14.74 -16.47
C LYS A 186 -2.91 14.39 -17.93
N LYS A 187 -3.74 13.38 -18.19
CA LYS A 187 -4.21 13.01 -19.54
C LYS A 187 -4.86 14.16 -20.28
N ASP A 188 -5.37 15.17 -19.57
CA ASP A 188 -6.01 16.32 -20.21
C ASP A 188 -5.03 17.37 -20.73
N LYS A 189 -3.84 17.55 -20.10
CA LYS A 189 -2.84 18.49 -20.63
C LYS A 189 -2.08 17.91 -21.82
N ASP A 190 -1.80 16.60 -21.80
CA ASP A 190 -1.11 15.96 -22.92
C ASP A 190 -2.04 15.79 -24.12
N LYS A 191 -3.32 15.47 -23.92
CA LYS A 191 -4.31 15.48 -25.02
C LYS A 191 -4.53 16.86 -25.61
N LYS A 192 -4.50 17.93 -24.80
CA LYS A 192 -4.54 19.31 -25.34
C LYS A 192 -3.26 19.65 -26.09
N LYS A 193 -2.08 19.28 -25.59
CA LYS A 193 -0.81 19.51 -26.29
C LYS A 193 -0.74 18.73 -27.60
N VAL A 194 -1.15 17.46 -27.61
CA VAL A 194 -1.17 16.64 -28.84
C VAL A 194 -2.14 17.24 -29.86
N LYS A 195 -3.36 17.63 -29.46
CA LYS A 195 -4.30 18.30 -30.36
C LYS A 195 -3.78 19.65 -30.91
N THR A 196 -3.12 20.44 -30.07
CA THR A 196 -2.52 21.71 -30.52
C THR A 196 -1.36 21.49 -31.51
N ILE A 197 -0.57 20.43 -31.31
CA ILE A 197 0.52 20.05 -32.24
C ILE A 197 -0.06 19.53 -33.56
N GLU A 198 -1.11 18.69 -33.51
CA GLU A 198 -1.78 18.18 -34.71
C GLU A 198 -2.48 19.32 -35.51
N GLU A 199 -3.04 20.31 -34.81
CA GLU A 199 -3.64 21.51 -35.46
C GLU A 199 -2.56 22.40 -36.09
N ASN A 200 -1.42 22.57 -35.41
CA ASN A 200 -0.33 23.37 -35.99
C ASN A 200 0.32 22.70 -37.21
N LEU A 201 0.51 21.35 -37.16
CA LEU A 201 1.01 20.60 -38.32
C LEU A 201 0.06 20.68 -39.52
N LYS A 202 -1.25 20.58 -39.31
CA LYS A 202 -2.23 20.78 -40.42
C LYS A 202 -2.19 22.18 -41.03
N ASN A 203 -2.03 23.20 -40.19
CA ASN A 203 -1.90 24.58 -40.66
C ASN A 203 -0.55 24.82 -41.40
N GLU A 204 0.53 24.15 -41.04
CA GLU A 204 1.80 24.22 -41.78
C GLU A 204 1.71 23.49 -43.11
N ASP A 205 0.98 22.38 -43.20
CA ASP A 205 0.75 21.66 -44.47
C ASP A 205 -0.14 22.48 -45.41
N GLU A 206 -1.21 23.14 -44.94
CA GLU A 206 -2.04 24.05 -45.73
C GLU A 206 -1.28 25.29 -46.21
N ILE A 207 -0.34 25.83 -45.43
CA ILE A 207 0.49 26.96 -45.83
C ILE A 207 1.52 26.53 -46.89
N ASN A 208 2.00 25.28 -46.85
CA ASN A 208 2.94 24.76 -47.82
C ASN A 208 2.23 24.37 -49.14
N GLU A 209 0.99 23.90 -49.10
CA GLU A 209 0.19 23.64 -50.33
C GLU A 209 -0.24 24.93 -51.02
N THR A 210 -0.43 26.06 -50.33
CA THR A 210 -0.75 27.36 -50.93
C THR A 210 0.46 28.08 -51.50
N LYS A 211 1.68 27.66 -51.23
CA LYS A 211 2.91 28.07 -51.93
C LYS A 211 3.14 27.19 -53.17
N VAL A 212 2.19 27.17 -54.07
CA VAL A 212 2.39 26.66 -55.43
C VAL A 212 3.51 27.48 -56.05
N LEU A 213 4.67 26.86 -56.22
CA LEU A 213 5.77 27.41 -57.00
C LEU A 213 5.25 27.74 -58.43
N PRO A 214 5.55 28.91 -58.97
CA PRO A 214 5.20 29.22 -60.36
C PRO A 214 5.79 28.16 -61.27
N GLU A 215 4.96 27.66 -62.20
CA GLU A 215 5.40 26.71 -63.24
C GLU A 215 6.68 27.19 -63.89
N PRO A 216 7.68 26.32 -64.13
CA PRO A 216 8.88 26.69 -64.84
C PRO A 216 8.52 27.02 -66.29
N THR A 217 8.60 28.28 -66.67
CA THR A 217 8.51 28.72 -68.06
C THR A 217 9.47 27.93 -68.90
N ASP A 218 8.94 27.28 -69.96
CA ASP A 218 9.63 26.41 -70.93
C ASP A 218 10.71 27.23 -71.69
N ASN A 219 11.89 27.39 -71.08
CA ASN A 219 13.07 27.91 -71.73
C ASN A 219 13.87 26.72 -72.28
N LYS A 220 13.53 26.34 -73.53
CA LYS A 220 14.33 25.42 -74.33
C LYS A 220 15.76 25.97 -74.43
N LEU A 221 16.63 25.54 -73.56
CA LEU A 221 18.09 25.67 -73.70
C LEU A 221 18.51 24.89 -74.93
N ARG A 222 18.76 25.59 -76.06
CA ARG A 222 19.45 25.06 -77.23
C ARG A 222 20.87 24.73 -76.83
N LEU A 223 21.12 23.45 -76.59
CA LEU A 223 22.47 22.92 -76.39
C LEU A 223 23.27 23.20 -77.68
N THR A 224 24.35 23.95 -77.60
CA THR A 224 25.33 24.20 -78.66
C THR A 224 26.10 22.95 -78.97
N LYS A 225 26.62 22.82 -80.18
CA LYS A 225 27.40 21.65 -80.67
C LYS A 225 28.63 21.30 -79.78
N ARG A 226 29.04 22.14 -78.83
CA ARG A 226 30.16 21.91 -77.93
C ARG A 226 29.86 21.06 -76.72
N ASP A 227 28.54 20.99 -76.31
CA ASP A 227 28.19 20.28 -75.11
C ASP A 227 27.95 18.77 -75.35
N LYS A 228 28.04 18.30 -76.56
CA LYS A 228 27.92 16.88 -76.96
C LYS A 228 29.23 16.10 -76.88
N LEU A 229 30.34 16.71 -76.49
CA LEU A 229 31.64 16.03 -76.51
C LEU A 229 32.15 15.56 -75.14
N PHE A 230 31.32 15.66 -74.09
CA PHE A 230 31.71 15.28 -72.73
C PHE A 230 30.83 14.17 -72.10
N CYS A 231 30.17 13.39 -72.91
CA CYS A 231 29.51 12.15 -72.47
C CYS A 231 30.07 10.98 -73.29
N ILE A 232 31.24 10.51 -72.93
CA ILE A 232 31.78 9.16 -73.12
C ILE A 232 32.41 8.74 -71.82
#